data_5ab33938cf15c5e972fba4d0635772d5
#
_entry.id   5ab33938cf15c5e972fba4d0635772d5
#
_cell.length_a   1.000
_cell.length_b   1.000
_cell.length_c   1.000
_cell.angle_alpha   90.00
_cell.angle_beta   90.00
_cell.angle_gamma   90.00
#
_symmetry.space_group_name_H-M   'P 1'
#
loop_
_entity.id
_entity.type
_entity.pdbx_description
1 polymer ?
#
loop_
_entity_poly.entity_id
_entity_poly.type
_entity_poly.pdbx_seq_one_letter_code
_entity_poly.pdbx_strand_id
1 'polypeptide(L)'
;PARQCHSLTFFAGLCIGITPVAQALAAEGQANADDTLVVEASTPSLYAPQQSADPKFSRPVADTTRTMTVISEQVIKDQGATNLTDALKNVPGVGAFFAGENGNSTTGDAIYMRGADTSNSIYIDGIRDIGSVSRDTFNTEQVEVIKGPSGTDYGRSAPTGSINMISKQPRNDSGIDASAIIGSAWFRRGTLDVNQVIGDTTAVRLN
;
A
#
# COMPACT_ATOMS: atom_id res chain seq x y z
N PRO A 1 -57.51 -1.40 -38.62
CA PRO A 1 -58.06 -0.84 -39.88
C PRO A 1 -57.44 0.53 -40.19
N ALA A 2 -57.00 0.62 -41.43
CA ALA A 2 -56.95 1.77 -42.28
C ALA A 2 -55.97 2.92 -42.02
N ARG A 3 -54.91 3.02 -42.84
CA ARG A 3 -54.80 3.74 -44.14
C ARG A 3 -54.98 5.25 -43.98
N GLN A 4 -54.09 6.10 -44.45
CA GLN A 4 -53.67 6.53 -45.80
C GLN A 4 -52.53 7.54 -45.62
N CYS A 5 -51.45 7.55 -46.34
CA CYS A 5 -51.10 7.93 -47.70
C CYS A 5 -51.51 9.34 -48.12
N HIS A 6 -50.56 10.01 -48.67
CA HIS A 6 -50.45 11.14 -49.61
C HIS A 6 -49.60 12.28 -49.08
N SER A 7 -48.75 13.01 -49.80
CA SER A 7 -48.42 13.07 -51.21
C SER A 7 -47.20 13.97 -51.39
N LEU A 8 -46.43 13.67 -52.41
CA LEU A 8 -45.39 14.46 -53.07
C LEU A 8 -45.73 15.92 -53.30
N THR A 9 -44.73 16.82 -53.12
CA THR A 9 -44.64 17.90 -54.14
C THR A 9 -43.15 18.34 -54.23
N PHE A 10 -42.64 18.24 -55.43
CA PHE A 10 -41.42 18.77 -56.00
C PHE A 10 -41.48 20.29 -56.08
N PHE A 11 -40.39 21.00 -55.69
CA PHE A 11 -40.10 22.29 -56.27
C PHE A 11 -38.60 22.47 -56.44
N ALA A 12 -38.17 22.48 -57.67
CA ALA A 12 -36.86 22.88 -58.13
C ALA A 12 -36.71 24.40 -58.06
N GLY A 13 -35.68 24.89 -57.44
CA GLY A 13 -35.34 26.32 -57.47
C GLY A 13 -33.83 26.46 -57.54
N LEU A 14 -33.36 26.65 -58.73
CA LEU A 14 -31.99 27.01 -59.11
C LEU A 14 -31.75 28.48 -58.70
N CYS A 15 -30.85 28.76 -57.75
CA CYS A 15 -30.28 30.08 -57.54
C CYS A 15 -28.75 29.98 -57.43
N ILE A 16 -28.13 30.46 -58.49
CA ILE A 16 -26.71 30.82 -58.58
C ILE A 16 -26.50 32.05 -57.73
N GLY A 17 -25.56 32.01 -56.78
CA GLY A 17 -25.26 33.19 -55.94
C GLY A 17 -23.97 33.08 -55.18
N ILE A 18 -22.89 33.51 -55.81
CA ILE A 18 -21.77 34.26 -55.22
C ILE A 18 -21.22 33.76 -53.86
N THR A 19 -20.07 33.11 -53.92
CA THR A 19 -19.21 32.80 -52.75
C THR A 19 -18.52 34.09 -52.26
N PRO A 20 -18.63 34.47 -50.97
CA PRO A 20 -17.66 35.33 -50.36
C PRO A 20 -16.47 34.47 -49.90
N VAL A 21 -15.30 34.79 -50.38
CA VAL A 21 -14.03 34.35 -49.86
C VAL A 21 -13.93 34.88 -48.39
N ALA A 22 -14.22 34.05 -47.46
CA ALA A 22 -13.91 34.31 -46.05
C ALA A 22 -12.42 34.08 -45.87
N GLN A 23 -11.70 35.18 -45.67
CA GLN A 23 -10.31 35.17 -45.18
C GLN A 23 -10.30 34.47 -43.85
N ALA A 24 -9.64 33.31 -43.79
CA ALA A 24 -9.25 32.71 -42.53
C ALA A 24 -8.21 33.61 -41.86
N LEU A 25 -8.64 34.42 -40.91
CA LEU A 25 -7.74 34.96 -39.92
C LEU A 25 -7.25 33.78 -39.10
N ALA A 26 -5.99 33.44 -39.27
CA ALA A 26 -5.25 32.63 -38.33
C ALA A 26 -5.25 33.39 -36.99
N ALA A 27 -6.10 33.00 -36.08
CA ALA A 27 -5.96 33.35 -34.69
C ALA A 27 -4.73 32.57 -34.20
N GLU A 28 -3.60 33.24 -34.12
CA GLU A 28 -2.49 32.78 -33.29
C GLU A 28 -3.02 32.70 -31.85
N GLY A 29 -3.41 31.50 -31.47
CA GLY A 29 -3.67 31.17 -30.07
C GLY A 29 -2.37 31.40 -29.32
N GLN A 30 -2.31 32.46 -28.53
CA GLN A 30 -1.32 32.62 -27.47
C GLN A 30 -1.40 31.36 -26.61
N ALA A 31 -0.39 30.50 -26.72
CA ALA A 31 -0.14 29.48 -25.74
C ALA A 31 0.09 30.18 -24.39
N ASN A 32 -0.91 30.20 -23.57
CA ASN A 32 -0.76 30.55 -22.17
C ASN A 32 0.21 29.54 -21.56
N ALA A 33 1.42 30.00 -21.28
CA ALA A 33 2.49 29.26 -20.64
C ALA A 33 2.21 29.04 -19.14
N ASP A 34 0.95 28.84 -18.78
CA ASP A 34 0.51 28.61 -17.40
C ASP A 34 -0.39 27.36 -17.30
N ASP A 35 -0.10 26.37 -18.17
CA ASP A 35 -0.62 25.02 -17.99
C ASP A 35 0.25 24.31 -16.94
N THR A 36 0.15 24.81 -15.70
CA THR A 36 0.63 24.07 -14.55
C THR A 36 -0.15 22.78 -14.49
N LEU A 37 0.48 21.67 -14.88
CA LEU A 37 0.01 20.33 -14.59
C LEU A 37 -0.15 20.23 -13.07
N VAL A 38 -1.36 20.52 -12.60
CA VAL A 38 -1.74 20.16 -11.23
C VAL A 38 -1.79 18.66 -11.18
N VAL A 39 -0.68 18.07 -10.78
CA VAL A 39 -0.69 16.65 -10.37
C VAL A 39 -1.50 16.58 -9.10
N GLU A 40 -2.80 16.32 -9.23
CA GLU A 40 -3.59 15.94 -8.08
C GLU A 40 -2.95 14.68 -7.51
N ALA A 41 -2.37 14.80 -6.32
CA ALA A 41 -1.87 13.67 -5.58
C ALA A 41 -3.07 12.72 -5.37
N SER A 42 -3.04 11.59 -6.05
CA SER A 42 -4.03 10.53 -5.83
C SER A 42 -4.07 10.20 -4.35
N THR A 43 -5.26 10.04 -3.79
CA THR A 43 -5.47 9.56 -2.42
C THR A 43 -4.52 8.40 -2.13
N PRO A 44 -3.76 8.43 -1.02
CA PRO A 44 -2.80 7.37 -0.72
C PRO A 44 -3.49 6.02 -0.79
N SER A 45 -2.96 5.11 -1.60
CA SER A 45 -3.51 3.77 -1.71
C SER A 45 -3.27 3.04 -0.39
N LEU A 46 -4.32 2.48 0.20
CA LEU A 46 -4.23 1.65 1.41
C LEU A 46 -3.34 0.41 1.19
N TYR A 47 -3.22 -0.04 -0.07
CA TYR A 47 -2.42 -1.20 -0.45
C TYR A 47 -0.96 -0.88 -0.78
N ALA A 48 -0.67 0.35 -1.16
CA ALA A 48 0.68 0.78 -1.52
C ALA A 48 1.01 2.10 -0.81
N PRO A 49 1.40 2.04 0.47
CA PRO A 49 1.79 3.22 1.21
C PRO A 49 2.94 3.93 0.50
N GLN A 50 2.77 5.21 0.26
CA GLN A 50 3.81 6.03 -0.38
C GLN A 50 4.92 6.41 0.60
N GLN A 51 4.65 6.31 1.89
CA GLN A 51 5.56 6.70 2.95
C GLN A 51 5.71 5.58 3.97
N SER A 52 6.91 5.45 4.51
CA SER A 52 7.19 4.61 5.67
C SER A 52 6.53 5.19 6.92
N ALA A 53 6.01 4.34 7.79
CA ALA A 53 5.56 4.75 9.12
C ALA A 53 6.73 4.86 10.12
N ASP A 54 7.93 4.38 9.78
CA ASP A 54 9.13 4.58 10.60
C ASP A 54 9.59 6.05 10.49
N PRO A 55 9.66 6.79 11.61
CA PRO A 55 10.12 8.19 11.62
C PRO A 55 11.53 8.40 11.06
N LYS A 56 12.35 7.35 10.95
CA LYS A 56 13.67 7.40 10.34
C LYS A 56 13.63 7.67 8.84
N PHE A 57 12.54 7.33 8.17
CA PHE A 57 12.34 7.51 6.73
C PHE A 57 11.35 8.64 6.46
N SER A 58 11.84 9.86 6.43
CA SER A 58 11.03 11.05 6.18
C SER A 58 10.67 11.28 4.71
N ARG A 59 11.27 10.55 3.79
CA ARG A 59 11.05 10.67 2.35
C ARG A 59 10.06 9.62 1.85
N PRO A 60 9.34 9.90 0.76
CA PRO A 60 8.54 8.88 0.09
C PRO A 60 9.37 7.64 -0.25
N VAL A 61 8.75 6.47 -0.22
CA VAL A 61 9.43 5.18 -0.52
C VAL A 61 10.08 5.21 -1.91
N ALA A 62 9.43 5.85 -2.89
CA ALA A 62 9.95 6.00 -4.25
C ALA A 62 11.23 6.85 -4.34
N ASP A 63 11.43 7.78 -3.41
CA ASP A 63 12.58 8.68 -3.37
C ASP A 63 13.71 8.17 -2.47
N THR A 64 13.56 6.96 -1.92
CA THR A 64 14.61 6.32 -1.13
C THR A 64 15.66 5.68 -2.05
N THR A 65 16.92 5.77 -1.67
CA THR A 65 18.03 5.14 -2.41
C THR A 65 18.13 3.63 -2.18
N ARG A 66 17.12 3.03 -1.57
CA ARG A 66 17.09 1.63 -1.16
C ARG A 66 15.92 0.90 -1.77
N THR A 67 16.08 -0.39 -1.96
CA THR A 67 14.95 -1.25 -2.32
C THR A 67 14.16 -1.58 -1.06
N MET A 68 13.08 -0.85 -0.84
CA MET A 68 12.15 -1.04 0.26
C MET A 68 10.82 -1.56 -0.26
N THR A 69 10.24 -2.52 0.44
CA THR A 69 8.87 -2.97 0.24
C THR A 69 8.11 -2.72 1.52
N VAL A 70 7.01 -1.99 1.43
CA VAL A 70 6.13 -1.69 2.56
C VAL A 70 4.84 -2.49 2.41
N ILE A 71 4.50 -3.27 3.43
CA ILE A 71 3.28 -4.07 3.51
C ILE A 71 2.38 -3.36 4.52
N SER A 72 1.25 -2.84 4.07
CA SER A 72 0.31 -2.13 4.93
C SER A 72 -0.55 -3.08 5.77
N GLU A 73 -1.14 -2.56 6.84
CA GLU A 73 -2.14 -3.28 7.64
C GLU A 73 -3.25 -3.87 6.77
N GLN A 74 -3.72 -3.11 5.76
CA GLN A 74 -4.79 -3.57 4.87
C GLN A 74 -4.37 -4.81 4.07
N VAL A 75 -3.15 -4.82 3.54
CA VAL A 75 -2.62 -5.99 2.83
C VAL A 75 -2.52 -7.20 3.77
N ILE A 76 -2.05 -7.01 4.99
CA ILE A 76 -1.93 -8.06 6.01
C ILE A 76 -3.33 -8.65 6.33
N LYS A 77 -4.33 -7.79 6.52
CA LYS A 77 -5.72 -8.19 6.78
C LYS A 77 -6.32 -8.96 5.61
N ASP A 78 -6.18 -8.45 4.40
CA ASP A 78 -6.77 -9.08 3.21
C ASP A 78 -6.10 -10.39 2.81
N GLN A 79 -4.82 -10.55 3.15
CA GLN A 79 -4.11 -11.83 3.03
C GLN A 79 -4.52 -12.84 4.12
N GLY A 80 -5.21 -12.40 5.16
CA GLY A 80 -5.51 -13.21 6.34
C GLY A 80 -4.25 -13.62 7.10
N ALA A 81 -3.16 -12.85 6.98
CA ALA A 81 -1.89 -13.15 7.62
C ALA A 81 -1.99 -12.92 9.13
N THR A 82 -1.73 -13.96 9.91
CA THR A 82 -1.78 -13.89 11.37
C THR A 82 -0.40 -13.81 12.02
N ASN A 83 0.64 -14.02 11.24
CA ASN A 83 2.03 -13.96 11.69
C ASN A 83 2.92 -13.32 10.61
N LEU A 84 4.14 -12.96 11.00
CA LEU A 84 5.11 -12.31 10.12
C LEU A 84 5.46 -13.16 8.89
N THR A 85 5.63 -14.47 9.08
CA THR A 85 5.92 -15.42 7.99
C THR A 85 4.84 -15.40 6.92
N ASP A 86 3.56 -15.36 7.31
CA ASP A 86 2.44 -15.25 6.38
C ASP A 86 2.41 -13.89 5.66
N ALA A 87 2.66 -12.81 6.36
CA ALA A 87 2.67 -11.46 5.77
C ALA A 87 3.76 -11.32 4.69
N LEU A 88 4.88 -12.03 4.83
CA LEU A 88 6.01 -11.95 3.92
C LEU A 88 5.92 -12.85 2.68
N LYS A 89 4.93 -13.75 2.58
CA LYS A 89 4.80 -14.72 1.48
C LYS A 89 4.87 -14.12 0.09
N ASN A 90 4.33 -12.93 -0.08
CA ASN A 90 4.22 -12.26 -1.38
C ASN A 90 5.32 -11.23 -1.63
N VAL A 91 6.34 -11.16 -0.78
CA VAL A 91 7.44 -10.21 -0.94
C VAL A 91 8.53 -10.79 -1.84
N PRO A 92 8.80 -10.20 -3.02
CA PRO A 92 9.82 -10.72 -3.92
C PRO A 92 11.21 -10.77 -3.26
N GLY A 93 11.89 -11.91 -3.38
CA GLY A 93 13.24 -12.09 -2.84
C GLY A 93 13.32 -12.35 -1.35
N VAL A 94 12.18 -12.58 -0.70
CA VAL A 94 12.06 -13.04 0.68
C VAL A 94 11.47 -14.45 0.67
N GLY A 95 12.13 -15.39 1.33
CA GLY A 95 11.60 -16.72 1.61
C GLY A 95 11.33 -16.82 3.11
N ALA A 96 10.14 -17.25 3.47
CA ALA A 96 9.77 -17.49 4.85
C ALA A 96 9.29 -18.94 4.96
N PHE A 97 9.84 -19.69 5.90
CA PHE A 97 9.60 -21.11 6.04
C PHE A 97 8.99 -21.43 7.41
N PHE A 98 8.00 -22.31 7.40
CA PHE A 98 7.48 -22.89 8.63
C PHE A 98 8.37 -24.02 9.13
N ALA A 99 8.20 -24.41 10.38
CA ALA A 99 8.88 -25.56 10.94
C ALA A 99 8.58 -26.82 10.11
N GLY A 100 9.63 -27.55 9.74
CA GLY A 100 9.55 -28.73 8.88
C GLY A 100 9.68 -28.45 7.38
N GLU A 101 9.56 -27.21 6.94
CA GLU A 101 9.75 -26.83 5.53
C GLU A 101 11.24 -26.59 5.22
N ASN A 102 11.67 -27.04 4.06
CA ASN A 102 13.04 -26.82 3.55
C ASN A 102 14.15 -27.10 4.58
N GLY A 103 13.94 -28.12 5.43
CA GLY A 103 14.90 -28.48 6.49
C GLY A 103 14.91 -27.52 7.70
N ASN A 104 13.99 -26.57 7.77
CA ASN A 104 13.86 -25.68 8.92
C ASN A 104 13.34 -26.46 10.14
N SER A 105 14.12 -26.50 11.22
CA SER A 105 13.73 -27.10 12.50
C SER A 105 13.27 -26.06 13.54
N THR A 106 13.31 -24.77 13.18
CA THR A 106 12.96 -23.65 14.07
C THR A 106 11.45 -23.48 14.14
N THR A 107 10.90 -23.34 15.33
CA THR A 107 9.46 -23.11 15.55
C THR A 107 9.06 -21.64 15.41
N GLY A 108 10.04 -20.72 15.35
CA GLY A 108 9.85 -19.29 15.15
C GLY A 108 9.95 -18.88 13.69
N ASP A 109 9.98 -17.57 13.47
CA ASP A 109 10.11 -16.98 12.13
C ASP A 109 11.49 -17.32 11.54
N ALA A 110 11.51 -18.15 10.51
CA ALA A 110 12.70 -18.46 9.72
C ALA A 110 12.61 -17.74 8.38
N ILE A 111 13.33 -16.64 8.26
CA ILE A 111 13.23 -15.72 7.13
C ILE A 111 14.56 -15.65 6.42
N TYR A 112 14.51 -15.85 5.12
CA TYR A 112 15.67 -15.80 4.23
C TYR A 112 15.48 -14.68 3.21
N MET A 113 16.49 -13.88 3.03
CA MET A 113 16.48 -12.81 2.05
C MET A 113 17.66 -12.97 1.10
N ARG A 114 17.37 -13.03 -0.21
CA ARG A 114 18.39 -13.25 -1.24
C ARG A 114 19.26 -14.50 -0.99
N GLY A 115 18.64 -15.55 -0.44
CA GLY A 115 19.30 -16.83 -0.18
C GLY A 115 20.10 -16.92 1.12
N ALA A 116 20.14 -15.86 1.94
CA ALA A 116 20.83 -15.87 3.23
C ALA A 116 19.84 -15.71 4.39
N ASP A 117 20.15 -16.31 5.53
CA ASP A 117 19.37 -16.19 6.75
C ASP A 117 19.33 -14.75 7.27
N THR A 118 18.15 -14.23 7.43
CA THR A 118 17.86 -12.87 7.92
C THR A 118 17.03 -12.89 9.20
N SER A 119 16.77 -14.07 9.77
CA SER A 119 15.95 -14.24 10.98
C SER A 119 16.44 -13.42 12.18
N ASN A 120 17.73 -13.13 12.23
CA ASN A 120 18.33 -12.28 13.26
C ASN A 120 18.32 -10.77 12.96
N SER A 121 17.72 -10.35 11.84
CA SER A 121 17.63 -8.95 11.42
C SER A 121 16.17 -8.49 11.35
N ILE A 122 15.40 -8.93 12.34
CA ILE A 122 14.02 -8.51 12.57
C ILE A 122 14.02 -7.44 13.65
N TYR A 123 13.25 -6.38 13.43
CA TYR A 123 13.13 -5.22 14.30
C TYR A 123 11.65 -4.97 14.58
N ILE A 124 11.35 -4.48 15.76
CA ILE A 124 10.04 -3.96 16.15
C ILE A 124 10.26 -2.50 16.57
N ASP A 125 9.61 -1.57 15.89
CA ASP A 125 9.78 -0.13 16.09
C ASP A 125 11.24 0.33 16.05
N GLY A 126 12.03 -0.30 15.17
CA GLY A 126 13.44 -0.02 14.99
C GLY A 126 14.36 -0.63 16.07
N ILE A 127 13.83 -1.38 17.02
CA ILE A 127 14.59 -2.10 18.05
C ILE A 127 14.74 -3.56 17.61
N ARG A 128 15.96 -4.06 17.64
CA ARG A 128 16.24 -5.43 17.24
C ARG A 128 15.57 -6.43 18.18
N ASP A 129 14.76 -7.28 17.61
CA ASP A 129 14.10 -8.38 18.31
C ASP A 129 14.80 -9.71 17.99
N ILE A 130 15.53 -10.23 19.00
CA ILE A 130 16.31 -11.45 18.87
C ILE A 130 15.54 -12.58 19.56
N GLY A 131 14.97 -13.46 18.78
CA GLY A 131 14.27 -14.62 19.34
C GLY A 131 13.74 -15.53 18.25
N SER A 132 13.74 -16.82 18.55
CA SER A 132 13.13 -17.85 17.73
C SER A 132 11.65 -17.98 18.09
N VAL A 133 10.89 -16.89 17.86
CA VAL A 133 9.45 -16.81 18.16
C VAL A 133 8.69 -16.49 16.88
N SER A 134 7.44 -16.92 16.83
CA SER A 134 6.53 -16.50 15.77
C SER A 134 5.88 -15.18 16.18
N ARG A 135 6.05 -14.15 15.36
CA ARG A 135 5.55 -12.80 15.63
C ARG A 135 4.17 -12.62 15.05
N ASP A 136 3.26 -12.26 15.91
CA ASP A 136 1.88 -11.93 15.52
C ASP A 136 1.81 -10.56 14.84
N THR A 137 0.83 -10.40 13.94
CA THR A 137 0.65 -9.18 13.14
C THR A 137 -0.50 -8.29 13.61
N PHE A 138 -1.23 -8.64 14.69
CA PHE A 138 -2.45 -7.93 15.08
C PHE A 138 -2.20 -6.46 15.47
N ASN A 139 -1.06 -6.18 16.11
CA ASN A 139 -0.64 -4.83 16.52
C ASN A 139 0.32 -4.19 15.50
N THR A 140 0.30 -4.62 14.25
CA THR A 140 1.23 -4.13 13.24
C THR A 140 0.50 -3.19 12.28
N GLU A 141 1.01 -1.98 12.12
CA GLU A 141 0.53 -1.00 11.15
C GLU A 141 1.16 -1.21 9.78
N GLN A 142 2.47 -1.48 9.77
CA GLN A 142 3.23 -1.76 8.56
C GLN A 142 4.35 -2.76 8.84
N VAL A 143 4.67 -3.56 7.83
CA VAL A 143 5.90 -4.35 7.79
C VAL A 143 6.78 -3.81 6.68
N GLU A 144 7.97 -3.38 7.03
CA GLU A 144 8.95 -2.84 6.10
C GLU A 144 10.06 -3.85 5.84
N VAL A 145 10.27 -4.14 4.57
CA VAL A 145 11.32 -5.04 4.12
C VAL A 145 12.37 -4.25 3.35
N ILE A 146 13.51 -4.03 3.96
CA ILE A 146 14.64 -3.32 3.36
C ILE A 146 15.61 -4.36 2.81
N LYS A 147 15.84 -4.32 1.52
CA LYS A 147 16.70 -5.29 0.81
C LYS A 147 18.08 -4.69 0.60
N GLY A 148 19.09 -5.32 1.19
CA GLY A 148 20.47 -4.87 1.14
C GLY A 148 20.96 -4.35 2.48
N PRO A 149 22.20 -3.82 2.57
CA PRO A 149 22.79 -3.38 3.83
C PRO A 149 21.96 -2.25 4.47
N SER A 150 21.51 -2.46 5.70
CA SER A 150 20.70 -1.51 6.47
C SER A 150 21.33 -1.12 7.82
N GLY A 151 22.64 -1.36 7.96
CA GLY A 151 23.35 -1.10 9.21
C GLY A 151 23.38 0.37 9.64
N THR A 152 23.21 1.31 8.73
CA THR A 152 23.10 2.74 9.04
C THR A 152 21.80 3.10 9.75
N ASP A 153 20.74 2.31 9.55
CA ASP A 153 19.41 2.63 10.09
C ASP A 153 19.11 1.88 11.38
N TYR A 154 19.51 0.61 11.41
CA TYR A 154 19.18 -0.30 12.51
C TYR A 154 20.41 -0.88 13.22
N GLY A 155 21.62 -0.41 12.88
CA GLY A 155 22.85 -0.95 13.45
C GLY A 155 23.23 -2.31 12.85
N ARG A 156 23.59 -3.28 13.70
CA ARG A 156 24.02 -4.60 13.23
C ARG A 156 22.84 -5.35 12.59
N SER A 157 22.88 -5.55 11.29
CA SER A 157 21.91 -6.32 10.52
C SER A 157 22.60 -7.27 9.56
N ALA A 158 21.85 -8.21 8.98
CA ALA A 158 22.38 -9.03 7.89
C ALA A 158 22.67 -8.14 6.66
N PRO A 159 23.74 -8.44 5.91
CA PRO A 159 24.08 -7.68 4.71
C PRO A 159 23.02 -7.81 3.60
N THR A 160 22.18 -8.80 3.70
CA THR A 160 21.09 -9.09 2.74
C THR A 160 19.86 -8.22 2.95
N GLY A 161 19.65 -7.71 4.17
CA GLY A 161 18.55 -6.84 4.49
C GLY A 161 18.08 -6.91 5.94
N SER A 162 16.98 -6.19 6.20
CA SER A 162 16.30 -6.13 7.50
C SER A 162 14.78 -6.06 7.31
N ILE A 163 14.07 -6.50 8.32
CA ILE A 163 12.62 -6.45 8.39
C ILE A 163 12.26 -5.65 9.64
N ASN A 164 11.44 -4.61 9.49
CA ASN A 164 10.97 -3.80 10.59
C ASN A 164 9.44 -3.90 10.67
N MET A 165 8.93 -4.31 11.81
CA MET A 165 7.51 -4.30 12.14
C MET A 165 7.22 -3.01 12.89
N ILE A 166 6.28 -2.21 12.39
CA ILE A 166 5.90 -0.96 13.01
C ILE A 166 4.58 -1.16 13.73
N SER A 167 4.60 -0.89 15.02
CA SER A 167 3.42 -1.00 15.85
C SER A 167 2.42 0.11 15.59
N LYS A 168 1.15 -0.21 15.70
CA LYS A 168 0.04 0.74 15.58
C LYS A 168 0.18 1.86 16.60
N GLN A 169 0.12 3.10 16.14
CA GLN A 169 0.17 4.29 16.97
C GLN A 169 -1.23 4.91 17.15
N PRO A 170 -1.47 5.63 18.24
CA PRO A 170 -2.69 6.44 18.37
C PRO A 170 -2.83 7.43 17.22
N ARG A 171 -4.04 7.56 16.68
CA ARG A 171 -4.38 8.48 15.58
C ARG A 171 -5.42 9.50 16.03
N ASN A 172 -5.51 10.61 15.29
CA ASN A 172 -6.48 11.68 15.60
C ASN A 172 -7.91 11.40 15.08
N ASP A 173 -8.21 10.13 14.80
CA ASP A 173 -9.53 9.64 14.42
C ASP A 173 -9.98 8.57 15.42
N SER A 174 -11.20 8.64 15.93
CA SER A 174 -11.73 7.61 16.83
C SER A 174 -12.31 6.45 16.00
N GLY A 175 -11.96 5.23 16.37
CA GLY A 175 -12.41 4.03 15.66
C GLY A 175 -12.31 2.77 16.53
N ILE A 176 -13.10 1.78 16.18
CA ILE A 176 -13.06 0.44 16.78
C ILE A 176 -12.99 -0.57 15.65
N ASP A 177 -12.00 -1.43 15.69
CA ASP A 177 -11.84 -2.55 14.76
C ASP A 177 -11.83 -3.85 15.58
N ALA A 178 -12.72 -4.77 15.26
CA ALA A 178 -12.81 -6.05 15.93
C ALA A 178 -12.89 -7.17 14.90
N SER A 179 -12.10 -8.22 15.07
CA SER A 179 -12.15 -9.39 14.21
C SER A 179 -12.26 -10.68 15.00
N ALA A 180 -12.92 -11.67 14.40
CA ALA A 180 -12.99 -13.02 14.94
C ALA A 180 -12.75 -14.02 13.81
N ILE A 181 -11.84 -14.97 14.04
CA ILE A 181 -11.49 -16.02 13.09
C ILE A 181 -11.73 -17.37 13.77
N ILE A 182 -12.44 -18.25 13.06
CA ILE A 182 -12.64 -19.64 13.47
C ILE A 182 -12.10 -20.53 12.35
N GLY A 183 -11.26 -21.47 12.70
CA GLY A 183 -10.61 -22.37 11.75
C GLY A 183 -10.74 -23.83 12.10
N SER A 184 -10.14 -24.68 11.29
CA SER A 184 -10.01 -26.11 11.56
C SER A 184 -9.16 -26.36 12.81
N ALA A 185 -9.20 -27.59 13.33
CA ALA A 185 -8.45 -27.98 14.55
C ALA A 185 -8.74 -27.12 15.79
N TRP A 186 -9.98 -26.60 15.94
CA TRP A 186 -10.40 -25.74 17.05
C TRP A 186 -9.67 -24.38 17.11
N PHE A 187 -9.04 -23.95 16.02
CA PHE A 187 -8.43 -22.62 15.96
C PHE A 187 -9.48 -21.54 16.19
N ARG A 188 -9.23 -20.68 17.15
CA ARG A 188 -10.07 -19.52 17.48
C ARG A 188 -9.17 -18.33 17.74
N ARG A 189 -9.47 -17.22 17.10
CA ARG A 189 -8.73 -15.98 17.26
C ARG A 189 -9.71 -14.81 17.33
N GLY A 190 -9.54 -13.94 18.30
CA GLY A 190 -10.24 -12.67 18.40
C GLY A 190 -9.24 -11.54 18.55
N THR A 191 -9.44 -10.44 17.83
CA THR A 191 -8.65 -9.22 18.00
C THR A 191 -9.59 -8.05 18.20
N LEU A 192 -9.15 -7.09 19.01
CA LEU A 192 -9.85 -5.84 19.27
C LEU A 192 -8.83 -4.70 19.21
N ASP A 193 -9.13 -3.66 18.45
CA ASP A 193 -8.33 -2.46 18.33
C ASP A 193 -9.26 -1.26 18.54
N VAL A 194 -8.97 -0.46 19.55
CA VAL A 194 -9.76 0.71 19.90
C VAL A 194 -8.85 1.92 19.90
N ASN A 195 -9.13 2.86 19.03
CA ASN A 195 -8.47 4.18 19.03
C ASN A 195 -9.47 5.24 19.46
N GLN A 196 -9.18 5.94 20.54
CA GLN A 196 -10.04 6.98 21.13
C GLN A 196 -9.31 8.29 21.22
N VAL A 197 -9.87 9.33 20.61
CA VAL A 197 -9.41 10.71 20.77
C VAL A 197 -9.98 11.29 22.04
N ILE A 198 -9.11 11.86 22.88
CA ILE A 198 -9.47 12.52 24.15
C ILE A 198 -9.06 13.99 24.06
N GLY A 199 -10.00 14.86 23.70
CA GLY A 199 -9.71 16.29 23.49
C GLY A 199 -8.98 16.54 22.16
N ASP A 200 -8.41 17.75 22.02
CA ASP A 200 -7.88 18.24 20.74
C ASP A 200 -6.45 17.74 20.40
N THR A 201 -5.73 17.22 21.39
CA THR A 201 -4.28 16.91 21.25
C THR A 201 -3.88 15.53 21.75
N THR A 202 -4.82 14.76 22.29
CA THR A 202 -4.52 13.50 22.93
C THR A 202 -5.35 12.37 22.32
N ALA A 203 -4.70 11.30 21.94
CA ALA A 203 -5.35 10.08 21.53
C ALA A 203 -4.76 8.88 22.30
N VAL A 204 -5.59 7.88 22.54
CA VAL A 204 -5.20 6.62 23.19
C VAL A 204 -5.63 5.46 22.29
N ARG A 205 -4.76 4.50 22.10
CA ARG A 205 -5.04 3.28 21.36
C ARG A 205 -4.78 2.07 22.23
N LEU A 206 -5.70 1.12 22.19
CA LEU A 206 -5.64 -0.16 22.87
C LEU A 206 -5.84 -1.29 21.85
N ASN A 207 -4.88 -2.19 21.81
CA ASN A 207 -4.93 -3.39 20.98
C ASN A 207 -4.87 -4.64 21.85
#